data_522b97c4f46ce1c98a30d1f3a1a2ff98
#
_entry.id   522b97c4f46ce1c98a30d1f3a1a2ff98
#
_cell.length_a   1.000
_cell.length_b   1.000
_cell.length_c   1.000
_cell.angle_alpha   90.00
_cell.angle_beta   90.00
_cell.angle_gamma   90.00
#
_symmetry.space_group_name_H-M   'P 1'
#
loop_
_entity.id
_entity.type
_entity.pdbx_description
1 polymer ?
#
loop_
_entity_poly.entity_id
_entity_poly.type
_entity_poly.pdbx_seq_one_letter_code
_entity_poly.pdbx_strand_id
1 'polypeptide(L)'
;GIFTIVSICFFPYLEFEHNFKNLRRPPKEKNEVRKKIATGVAIASNRKTSTPAAVMGDTPEQLDSLYDSLMVILHKEKDPTLRSFLTLKTFLPSQADQEERMEIIEEISDLADARVFDRATGKDSANIATLRGLVKDVSIFTLDSLPEWALDLLKEKDGSIGKIGFIYGKYHSWDALEAAKWQDKFGHWNFGGKNLKVFSSQFILSDVIRAVKADAVKMAIVVLLVVILILVFSLRNIRQVVVASTALIIGLIWSMGLLGIINFTIGLGHIGIYNVVVIPA
;
A
#
# COMPACT_ATOMS: atom_id res chain seq x y z
N GLY A 1 -40.41 -16.64 12.54
CA GLY A 1 -40.58 -16.09 13.85
C GLY A 1 -39.30 -15.60 14.53
N ILE A 2 -39.11 -16.00 15.78
CA ILE A 2 -38.02 -15.50 16.63
C ILE A 2 -36.64 -15.74 16.00
N PHE A 3 -36.37 -16.92 15.47
CA PHE A 3 -35.09 -17.24 14.84
C PHE A 3 -34.76 -16.34 13.65
N THR A 4 -35.75 -15.93 12.88
CA THR A 4 -35.55 -14.99 11.74
C THR A 4 -35.10 -13.61 12.22
N ILE A 5 -35.72 -13.13 13.32
CA ILE A 5 -35.34 -11.83 13.92
C ILE A 5 -33.92 -11.91 14.47
N VAL A 6 -33.59 -12.98 15.20
CA VAL A 6 -32.23 -13.21 15.71
C VAL A 6 -31.22 -13.25 14.57
N SER A 7 -31.53 -13.98 13.48
CA SER A 7 -30.64 -14.07 12.32
C SER A 7 -30.34 -12.70 11.70
N ILE A 8 -31.35 -11.83 11.57
CA ILE A 8 -31.17 -10.48 11.01
C ILE A 8 -30.31 -9.61 11.95
N CYS A 9 -30.44 -9.75 13.27
CA CYS A 9 -29.60 -9.02 14.23
C CYS A 9 -28.11 -9.35 14.12
N PHE A 10 -27.76 -10.51 13.57
CA PHE A 10 -26.37 -10.93 13.38
C PHE A 10 -25.78 -10.61 12.00
N PHE A 11 -26.55 -10.03 11.07
CA PHE A 11 -26.03 -9.58 9.77
C PHE A 11 -24.85 -8.60 9.85
N PRO A 12 -24.81 -7.63 10.79
CA PRO A 12 -23.66 -6.73 10.92
C PRO A 12 -22.33 -7.44 11.23
N TYR A 13 -22.37 -8.68 11.72
CA TYR A 13 -21.20 -9.49 12.03
C TYR A 13 -20.73 -10.36 10.83
N LEU A 14 -21.40 -10.24 9.68
CA LEU A 14 -20.94 -10.83 8.44
C LEU A 14 -19.84 -9.95 7.85
N GLU A 15 -18.62 -10.40 7.94
CA GLU A 15 -17.48 -9.74 7.34
C GLU A 15 -17.00 -10.52 6.13
N PHE A 16 -16.63 -9.79 5.09
CA PHE A 16 -16.03 -10.37 3.91
C PHE A 16 -14.52 -10.55 4.16
N GLU A 17 -13.98 -11.76 3.91
CA GLU A 17 -12.54 -11.99 4.09
C GLU A 17 -11.74 -11.11 3.12
N HIS A 18 -10.98 -10.19 3.69
CA HIS A 18 -10.14 -9.24 2.97
C HIS A 18 -8.64 -9.56 3.07
N ASN A 19 -8.28 -10.50 3.96
CA ASN A 19 -6.90 -10.91 4.16
C ASN A 19 -6.56 -12.14 3.32
N PHE A 20 -5.95 -11.91 2.16
CA PHE A 20 -5.59 -13.00 1.23
C PHE A 20 -4.57 -13.98 1.79
N LYS A 21 -3.89 -13.65 2.89
CA LYS A 21 -3.02 -14.59 3.58
C LYS A 21 -3.82 -15.78 4.14
N ASN A 22 -5.05 -15.54 4.58
CA ASN A 22 -5.94 -16.56 5.12
C ASN A 22 -6.47 -17.50 4.03
N LEU A 23 -6.54 -17.02 2.78
CA LEU A 23 -6.98 -17.78 1.61
C LEU A 23 -5.87 -18.69 1.03
N ARG A 24 -4.61 -18.44 1.41
CA ARG A 24 -3.49 -19.24 0.93
C ARG A 24 -3.32 -20.46 1.83
N ARG A 25 -3.27 -21.65 1.20
CA ARG A 25 -2.80 -22.85 1.89
C ARG A 25 -1.38 -22.57 2.40
N PRO A 26 -1.10 -22.73 3.69
CA PRO A 26 0.27 -22.59 4.18
C PRO A 26 1.15 -23.59 3.39
N PRO A 27 2.31 -23.17 2.90
CA PRO A 27 3.22 -24.08 2.21
C PRO A 27 3.54 -25.25 3.14
N LYS A 28 3.38 -26.49 2.66
CA LYS A 28 3.58 -27.73 3.44
C LYS A 28 5.00 -27.84 4.01
N GLU A 29 5.96 -27.17 3.43
CA GLU A 29 7.32 -27.03 3.95
C GLU A 29 7.64 -25.55 4.15
N LYS A 30 7.97 -25.18 5.38
CA LYS A 30 8.68 -23.94 5.68
C LYS A 30 10.08 -24.09 5.07
N ASN A 31 10.23 -23.68 3.83
CA ASN A 31 11.51 -23.74 3.16
C ASN A 31 12.46 -22.80 3.94
N GLU A 32 13.29 -23.37 4.82
CA GLU A 32 14.21 -22.63 5.69
C GLU A 32 15.14 -21.73 4.86
N VAL A 33 15.48 -22.17 3.65
CA VAL A 33 16.27 -21.38 2.71
C VAL A 33 15.54 -20.10 2.31
N ARG A 34 14.22 -20.18 1.98
CA ARG A 34 13.41 -18.98 1.68
C ARG A 34 13.31 -18.04 2.88
N LYS A 35 13.20 -18.59 4.08
CA LYS A 35 13.17 -17.77 5.31
C LYS A 35 14.48 -17.08 5.54
N LYS A 36 15.61 -17.78 5.37
CA LYS A 36 16.96 -17.18 5.49
C LYS A 36 17.22 -16.12 4.43
N ILE A 37 16.83 -16.36 3.18
CA ILE A 37 16.95 -15.39 2.08
C ILE A 37 16.07 -14.16 2.38
N ALA A 38 14.80 -14.35 2.75
CA ALA A 38 13.88 -13.24 3.06
C ALA A 38 14.38 -12.42 4.26
N THR A 39 14.93 -13.08 5.28
CA THR A 39 15.53 -12.39 6.44
C THR A 39 16.81 -11.65 6.03
N GLY A 40 17.68 -12.27 5.23
CA GLY A 40 18.90 -11.63 4.72
C GLY A 40 18.59 -10.40 3.87
N VAL A 41 17.65 -10.50 2.95
CA VAL A 41 17.19 -9.36 2.13
C VAL A 41 16.55 -8.27 2.99
N ALA A 42 15.73 -8.63 3.98
CA ALA A 42 15.10 -7.65 4.88
C ALA A 42 16.14 -6.91 5.74
N ILE A 43 17.17 -7.59 6.20
CA ILE A 43 18.28 -7.00 6.97
C ILE A 43 19.13 -6.11 6.06
N ALA A 44 19.54 -6.61 4.90
CA ALA A 44 20.43 -5.89 3.98
C ALA A 44 19.77 -4.65 3.38
N SER A 45 18.45 -4.70 3.13
CA SER A 45 17.72 -3.59 2.52
C SER A 45 17.05 -2.64 3.53
N ASN A 46 17.09 -2.95 4.83
CA ASN A 46 16.27 -2.29 5.87
C ASN A 46 14.77 -2.16 5.44
N ARG A 47 14.36 -3.00 4.50
CA ARG A 47 13.03 -2.97 3.87
C ARG A 47 12.19 -4.11 4.43
N LYS A 48 11.36 -3.82 5.40
CA LYS A 48 10.21 -4.68 5.65
C LYS A 48 9.33 -4.59 4.40
N THR A 49 9.29 -5.68 3.66
CA THR A 49 8.63 -6.00 2.40
C THR A 49 7.28 -5.34 2.14
N SER A 50 7.24 -4.08 1.73
CA SER A 50 6.11 -3.55 1.00
C SER A 50 6.52 -3.38 -0.47
N THR A 51 5.73 -3.92 -1.38
CA THR A 51 5.91 -3.66 -2.80
C THR A 51 5.62 -2.17 -3.03
N PRO A 52 6.54 -1.40 -3.63
CA PRO A 52 6.28 0.01 -3.88
C PRO A 52 5.18 0.20 -4.92
N ALA A 53 4.52 1.35 -4.87
CA ALA A 53 3.79 1.84 -6.03
C ALA A 53 4.75 2.59 -6.93
N ALA A 54 4.81 2.21 -8.19
CA ALA A 54 5.52 2.95 -9.22
C ALA A 54 4.63 4.09 -9.70
N VAL A 55 5.17 5.29 -9.76
CA VAL A 55 4.50 6.49 -10.27
C VAL A 55 5.22 6.94 -11.53
N MET A 56 4.45 7.19 -12.58
CA MET A 56 4.97 7.67 -13.85
C MET A 56 4.32 9.00 -14.21
N GLY A 57 5.15 9.99 -14.51
CA GLY A 57 4.75 11.29 -15.05
C GLY A 57 5.10 11.43 -16.53
N ASP A 58 4.50 12.39 -17.20
CA ASP A 58 4.87 12.76 -18.56
C ASP A 58 6.16 13.60 -18.59
N THR A 59 6.42 14.34 -17.50
CA THR A 59 7.59 15.23 -17.38
C THR A 59 8.26 15.09 -16.00
N PRO A 60 9.56 15.38 -15.88
CA PRO A 60 10.28 15.35 -14.61
C PRO A 60 9.69 16.32 -13.57
N GLU A 61 9.21 17.50 -13.98
CA GLU A 61 8.67 18.53 -13.09
C GLU A 61 7.42 18.04 -12.34
N GLN A 62 6.66 17.11 -12.95
CA GLN A 62 5.52 16.48 -12.26
C GLN A 62 6.00 15.58 -11.12
N LEU A 63 7.10 14.88 -11.29
CA LEU A 63 7.70 14.04 -10.24
C LEU A 63 8.36 14.89 -9.16
N ASP A 64 8.90 16.06 -9.50
CA ASP A 64 9.40 17.02 -8.52
C ASP A 64 8.26 17.59 -7.67
N SER A 65 7.14 17.94 -8.29
CA SER A 65 5.93 18.37 -7.58
C SER A 65 5.36 17.28 -6.68
N LEU A 66 5.41 16.02 -7.13
CA LEU A 66 5.06 14.86 -6.33
C LEU A 66 6.00 14.71 -5.13
N TYR A 67 7.31 14.86 -5.36
CA TYR A 67 8.33 14.80 -4.30
C TYR A 67 8.02 15.81 -3.19
N ASP A 68 7.78 17.07 -3.55
CA ASP A 68 7.51 18.12 -2.60
C ASP A 68 6.23 17.86 -1.80
N SER A 69 5.18 17.36 -2.45
CA SER A 69 3.94 16.95 -1.79
C SER A 69 4.14 15.79 -0.81
N LEU A 70 4.93 14.78 -1.21
CA LEU A 70 5.23 13.64 -0.35
C LEU A 70 6.13 14.03 0.83
N MET A 71 7.03 15.00 0.66
CA MET A 71 7.84 15.57 1.76
C MET A 71 6.95 16.24 2.82
N VAL A 72 5.93 16.99 2.39
CA VAL A 72 4.95 17.58 3.31
C VAL A 72 4.21 16.51 4.09
N ILE A 73 3.69 15.48 3.41
CA ILE A 73 2.97 14.37 4.04
C ILE A 73 3.86 13.61 5.03
N LEU A 74 5.11 13.35 4.67
CA LEU A 74 6.04 12.58 5.51
C LEU A 74 6.49 13.36 6.76
N HIS A 75 6.83 14.66 6.61
CA HIS A 75 7.45 15.42 7.67
C HIS A 75 6.48 16.30 8.46
N LYS A 76 5.51 16.95 7.81
CA LYS A 76 4.54 17.83 8.46
C LYS A 76 3.32 17.07 8.96
N GLU A 77 2.69 16.28 8.09
CA GLU A 77 1.49 15.51 8.45
C GLU A 77 1.83 14.24 9.23
N LYS A 78 3.06 13.72 9.08
CA LYS A 78 3.55 12.49 9.73
C LYS A 78 2.61 11.31 9.51
N ASP A 79 2.14 11.15 8.28
CA ASP A 79 1.22 10.08 7.92
C ASP A 79 1.80 8.70 8.27
N PRO A 80 1.11 7.92 9.11
CA PRO A 80 1.61 6.63 9.55
C PRO A 80 1.63 5.58 8.42
N THR A 81 0.90 5.81 7.32
CA THR A 81 0.79 4.89 6.19
C THR A 81 1.85 5.10 5.12
N LEU A 82 2.49 6.28 5.07
CA LEU A 82 3.63 6.55 4.21
C LEU A 82 4.93 6.16 4.92
N ARG A 83 5.77 5.37 4.26
CA ARG A 83 7.06 4.95 4.79
C ARG A 83 8.21 5.79 4.24
N SER A 84 8.32 5.83 2.95
CA SER A 84 9.36 6.54 2.20
C SER A 84 8.93 6.64 0.74
N PHE A 85 9.64 7.44 0.01
CA PHE A 85 9.48 7.54 -1.44
C PHE A 85 10.85 7.77 -2.09
N LEU A 86 10.90 7.56 -3.41
CA LEU A 86 12.10 7.66 -4.20
C LEU A 86 11.75 8.27 -5.55
N THR A 87 12.38 9.37 -5.89
CA THR A 87 12.33 10.02 -7.21
C THR A 87 13.75 10.43 -7.59
N LEU A 88 13.95 10.99 -8.76
CA LEU A 88 15.25 11.54 -9.14
C LEU A 88 15.70 12.62 -8.16
N LYS A 89 14.79 13.50 -7.70
CA LYS A 89 15.07 14.56 -6.72
C LYS A 89 15.59 14.04 -5.37
N THR A 90 15.36 12.75 -5.05
CA THR A 90 15.91 12.10 -3.84
C THR A 90 17.44 11.96 -3.93
N PHE A 91 17.97 11.70 -5.14
CA PHE A 91 19.40 11.54 -5.39
C PHE A 91 20.04 12.81 -5.88
N LEU A 92 19.32 13.57 -6.69
CA LEU A 92 19.76 14.81 -7.32
C LEU A 92 18.81 15.94 -6.92
N PRO A 93 19.08 16.66 -5.81
CA PRO A 93 18.33 17.84 -5.42
C PRO A 93 18.35 18.89 -6.55
N SER A 94 17.39 19.82 -6.53
CA SER A 94 17.41 20.92 -7.51
C SER A 94 18.70 21.72 -7.44
N GLN A 95 19.09 22.36 -8.52
CA GLN A 95 20.31 23.16 -8.56
C GLN A 95 20.26 24.25 -7.48
N ALA A 96 19.12 24.93 -7.30
CA ALA A 96 18.93 25.94 -6.27
C ALA A 96 19.13 25.39 -4.85
N ASP A 97 18.58 24.19 -4.55
CA ASP A 97 18.78 23.53 -3.25
C ASP A 97 20.25 23.13 -3.03
N GLN A 98 20.97 22.78 -4.10
CA GLN A 98 22.38 22.44 -4.02
C GLN A 98 23.23 23.70 -3.79
N GLU A 99 22.94 24.79 -4.48
CA GLU A 99 23.62 26.10 -4.31
C GLU A 99 23.45 26.60 -2.88
N GLU A 100 22.23 26.61 -2.31
CA GLU A 100 21.97 26.99 -0.94
C GLU A 100 22.76 26.13 0.06
N ARG A 101 22.86 24.82 -0.19
CA ARG A 101 23.67 23.92 0.66
C ARG A 101 25.15 24.16 0.52
N MET A 102 25.62 24.53 -0.67
CA MET A 102 27.02 24.86 -0.89
C MET A 102 27.42 26.11 -0.11
N GLU A 103 26.57 27.16 -0.06
CA GLU A 103 26.81 28.36 0.76
C GLU A 103 26.98 27.96 2.26
N ILE A 104 26.12 27.08 2.78
CA ILE A 104 26.22 26.59 4.17
C ILE A 104 27.51 25.79 4.38
N ILE A 105 27.90 24.97 3.39
CA ILE A 105 29.13 24.16 3.47
C ILE A 105 30.37 25.05 3.46
N GLU A 106 30.37 26.10 2.66
CA GLU A 106 31.44 27.10 2.63
C GLU A 106 31.55 27.82 3.98
N GLU A 107 30.40 28.24 4.57
CA GLU A 107 30.38 28.83 5.91
C GLU A 107 30.94 27.88 6.98
N ILE A 108 30.56 26.59 6.93
CA ILE A 108 31.08 25.56 7.83
C ILE A 108 32.59 25.36 7.63
N SER A 109 33.07 25.40 6.38
CA SER A 109 34.49 25.29 6.06
C SER A 109 35.28 26.45 6.65
N ASP A 110 34.80 27.68 6.46
CA ASP A 110 35.43 28.89 7.02
C ASP A 110 35.48 28.86 8.55
N LEU A 111 34.39 28.41 9.17
CA LEU A 111 34.32 28.21 10.61
C LEU A 111 35.32 27.12 11.08
N ALA A 112 35.36 25.99 10.36
CA ALA A 112 36.31 24.89 10.73
C ALA A 112 37.77 25.28 10.58
N ASP A 113 38.08 26.21 9.69
CA ASP A 113 39.44 26.73 9.46
C ASP A 113 39.81 27.90 10.38
N ALA A 114 38.87 28.34 11.23
CA ALA A 114 39.16 29.42 12.18
C ALA A 114 40.27 29.03 13.16
N ARG A 115 41.20 29.98 13.40
CA ARG A 115 42.39 29.80 14.27
C ARG A 115 42.10 29.31 15.69
N VAL A 116 40.87 29.49 16.17
CA VAL A 116 40.40 29.01 17.48
C VAL A 116 40.49 27.50 17.56
N PHE A 117 40.24 26.79 16.46
CA PHE A 117 40.25 25.33 16.42
C PHE A 117 41.64 24.72 16.24
N ASP A 118 42.66 25.49 15.90
CA ASP A 118 44.06 25.02 15.83
C ASP A 118 44.63 24.66 17.22
N ARG A 119 43.95 25.12 18.28
CA ARG A 119 44.29 24.81 19.68
C ARG A 119 43.53 23.61 20.25
N ALA A 120 42.66 23.01 19.46
CA ALA A 120 41.89 21.85 19.90
C ALA A 120 42.82 20.63 20.10
N THR A 121 42.56 19.86 21.15
CA THR A 121 43.36 18.68 21.50
C THR A 121 42.49 17.43 21.66
N GLY A 122 43.10 16.26 21.48
CA GLY A 122 42.41 15.00 21.70
C GLY A 122 41.29 14.74 20.72
N LYS A 123 40.09 14.39 21.22
CA LYS A 123 38.90 14.06 20.38
C LYS A 123 38.43 15.24 19.54
N ASP A 124 38.52 16.43 20.04
CA ASP A 124 38.04 17.64 19.32
C ASP A 124 38.92 17.93 18.11
N SER A 125 40.22 17.77 18.21
CA SER A 125 41.13 17.86 17.06
C SER A 125 40.83 16.81 15.99
N ALA A 126 40.55 15.57 16.38
CA ALA A 126 40.16 14.51 15.44
C ALA A 126 38.82 14.79 14.74
N ASN A 127 37.83 15.32 15.49
CA ASN A 127 36.53 15.69 14.94
C ASN A 127 36.64 16.85 13.94
N ILE A 128 37.46 17.86 14.26
CA ILE A 128 37.69 19.00 13.35
C ILE A 128 38.46 18.56 12.11
N ALA A 129 39.43 17.69 12.22
CA ALA A 129 40.13 17.13 11.07
C ALA A 129 39.18 16.35 10.16
N THR A 130 38.26 15.56 10.75
CA THR A 130 37.22 14.85 10.02
C THR A 130 36.27 15.82 9.31
N LEU A 131 35.82 16.88 10.00
CA LEU A 131 34.95 17.90 9.43
C LEU A 131 35.62 18.61 8.25
N ARG A 132 36.87 19.05 8.41
CA ARG A 132 37.67 19.65 7.31
C ARG A 132 37.74 18.72 6.10
N GLY A 133 37.95 17.41 6.35
CA GLY A 133 37.99 16.40 5.29
C GLY A 133 36.66 16.22 4.58
N LEU A 134 35.54 16.35 5.29
CA LEU A 134 34.19 16.21 4.71
C LEU A 134 33.75 17.42 3.87
N VAL A 135 34.16 18.63 4.22
CA VAL A 135 33.78 19.84 3.50
C VAL A 135 34.72 20.23 2.36
N LYS A 136 35.91 19.69 2.32
CA LYS A 136 37.01 20.13 1.43
C LYS A 136 36.74 19.90 -0.08
N ASP A 137 36.10 18.78 -0.42
CA ASP A 137 35.97 18.33 -1.80
C ASP A 137 34.49 18.20 -2.22
N VAL A 138 33.61 19.03 -1.63
CA VAL A 138 32.20 19.02 -1.97
C VAL A 138 31.98 19.82 -3.25
N SER A 139 31.24 19.24 -4.18
CA SER A 139 30.86 19.86 -5.44
C SER A 139 29.40 19.61 -5.76
N ILE A 140 28.85 20.44 -6.62
CA ILE A 140 27.48 20.26 -7.13
C ILE A 140 27.40 18.95 -7.91
N PHE A 141 26.38 18.14 -7.56
CA PHE A 141 26.10 16.88 -8.24
C PHE A 141 25.37 17.14 -9.55
N THR A 142 25.77 16.43 -10.58
CA THR A 142 25.07 16.40 -11.89
C THR A 142 24.53 14.99 -12.14
N LEU A 143 23.69 14.83 -13.14
CA LEU A 143 23.13 13.53 -13.50
C LEU A 143 24.24 12.50 -13.77
N ASP A 144 25.35 12.92 -14.41
CA ASP A 144 26.50 12.07 -14.72
C ASP A 144 27.31 11.66 -13.49
N SER A 145 27.13 12.36 -12.38
CA SER A 145 27.77 12.03 -11.11
C SER A 145 27.08 10.90 -10.36
N LEU A 146 25.84 10.55 -10.77
CA LEU A 146 25.08 9.51 -10.10
C LEU A 146 25.60 8.12 -10.47
N PRO A 147 25.66 7.19 -9.51
CA PRO A 147 26.07 5.82 -9.80
C PRO A 147 25.05 5.13 -10.71
N GLU A 148 25.54 4.28 -11.60
CA GLU A 148 24.76 3.59 -12.64
C GLU A 148 23.52 2.87 -12.06
N TRP A 149 23.64 2.22 -10.91
CA TRP A 149 22.51 1.54 -10.25
C TRP A 149 21.35 2.48 -9.88
N ALA A 150 21.65 3.75 -9.59
CA ALA A 150 20.61 4.74 -9.27
C ALA A 150 19.92 5.24 -10.54
N LEU A 151 20.70 5.42 -11.61
CA LEU A 151 20.19 5.77 -12.93
C LEU A 151 19.31 4.65 -13.49
N ASP A 152 19.77 3.41 -13.45
CA ASP A 152 19.02 2.24 -13.95
C ASP A 152 17.68 2.04 -13.24
N LEU A 153 17.60 2.40 -11.95
CA LEU A 153 16.34 2.32 -11.20
C LEU A 153 15.29 3.33 -11.68
N LEU A 154 15.73 4.49 -12.20
CA LEU A 154 14.88 5.62 -12.58
C LEU A 154 14.84 5.83 -14.11
N LYS A 155 15.49 4.95 -14.87
CA LYS A 155 15.55 5.01 -16.32
C LYS A 155 14.35 4.32 -16.94
N GLU A 156 13.71 4.98 -17.89
CA GLU A 156 12.66 4.39 -18.71
C GLU A 156 13.22 3.55 -19.86
N LYS A 157 12.35 2.79 -20.52
CA LYS A 157 12.74 1.96 -21.66
C LYS A 157 13.24 2.75 -22.86
N ASP A 158 12.79 4.00 -23.00
CA ASP A 158 13.22 4.94 -24.03
C ASP A 158 14.54 5.65 -23.69
N GLY A 159 15.10 5.37 -22.51
CA GLY A 159 16.32 5.97 -22.00
C GLY A 159 16.11 7.29 -21.25
N SER A 160 14.89 7.81 -21.16
CA SER A 160 14.60 9.01 -20.36
C SER A 160 14.74 8.73 -18.86
N ILE A 161 15.10 9.75 -18.08
CA ILE A 161 15.32 9.67 -16.64
C ILE A 161 14.49 10.76 -15.95
N GLY A 162 14.01 10.48 -14.74
CA GLY A 162 13.30 11.45 -13.90
C GLY A 162 11.79 11.46 -14.03
N LYS A 163 11.21 10.61 -14.89
CA LYS A 163 9.76 10.48 -15.05
C LYS A 163 9.15 9.32 -14.23
N ILE A 164 9.99 8.54 -13.54
CA ILE A 164 9.59 7.42 -12.68
C ILE A 164 9.91 7.75 -11.23
N GLY A 165 8.99 7.39 -10.34
CA GLY A 165 9.20 7.43 -8.90
C GLY A 165 8.57 6.22 -8.23
N PHE A 166 8.92 6.00 -6.97
CA PHE A 166 8.42 4.89 -6.15
C PHE A 166 7.93 5.40 -4.81
N ILE A 167 6.74 4.98 -4.41
CA ILE A 167 6.15 5.30 -3.10
C ILE A 167 6.06 4.00 -2.29
N TYR A 168 6.60 4.00 -1.09
CA TYR A 168 6.61 2.86 -0.17
C TYR A 168 5.62 3.09 0.96
N GLY A 169 4.62 2.21 1.08
CA GLY A 169 3.62 2.27 2.14
C GLY A 169 4.00 1.45 3.38
N LYS A 170 3.42 1.81 4.52
CA LYS A 170 3.42 1.03 5.76
C LYS A 170 2.06 0.37 5.94
N TYR A 171 1.79 -0.71 5.23
CA TYR A 171 0.55 -1.46 5.33
C TYR A 171 0.82 -2.96 5.12
N HIS A 172 -0.13 -3.80 5.53
CA HIS A 172 -0.01 -5.23 5.34
C HIS A 172 -0.34 -5.58 3.88
N SER A 173 0.66 -6.01 3.14
CA SER A 173 0.56 -6.28 1.69
C SER A 173 -0.47 -7.34 1.29
N TRP A 174 -1.01 -8.09 2.25
CA TRP A 174 -2.04 -9.12 2.03
C TRP A 174 -3.43 -8.67 2.48
N ASP A 175 -3.56 -7.50 3.09
CA ASP A 175 -4.83 -6.92 3.49
C ASP A 175 -5.36 -5.99 2.40
N ALA A 176 -6.42 -6.45 1.72
CA ALA A 176 -7.00 -5.69 0.62
C ALA A 176 -7.72 -4.42 1.07
N LEU A 177 -8.19 -4.33 2.32
CA LEU A 177 -8.81 -3.11 2.84
C LEU A 177 -7.76 -2.04 3.15
N GLU A 178 -6.63 -2.45 3.74
CA GLU A 178 -5.50 -1.54 3.95
C GLU A 178 -4.94 -1.07 2.59
N ALA A 179 -4.79 -1.99 1.63
CA ALA A 179 -4.37 -1.68 0.28
C ALA A 179 -5.34 -0.71 -0.43
N ALA A 180 -6.67 -0.89 -0.24
CA ALA A 180 -7.68 0.01 -0.81
C ALA A 180 -7.59 1.42 -0.22
N LYS A 181 -7.49 1.55 1.11
CA LYS A 181 -7.31 2.86 1.77
C LYS A 181 -6.04 3.57 1.29
N TRP A 182 -4.97 2.80 1.11
CA TRP A 182 -3.71 3.33 0.61
C TRP A 182 -3.79 3.76 -0.85
N GLN A 183 -4.49 2.97 -1.70
CA GLN A 183 -4.78 3.32 -3.09
C GLN A 183 -5.61 4.59 -3.19
N ASP A 184 -6.66 4.74 -2.37
CA ASP A 184 -7.51 5.94 -2.35
C ASP A 184 -6.69 7.19 -1.99
N LYS A 185 -5.66 7.05 -1.16
CA LYS A 185 -4.82 8.17 -0.73
C LYS A 185 -3.66 8.47 -1.68
N PHE A 186 -2.98 7.45 -2.17
CA PHE A 186 -1.72 7.59 -2.93
C PHE A 186 -1.83 7.12 -4.39
N GLY A 187 -2.98 6.60 -4.81
CA GLY A 187 -3.18 6.08 -6.16
C GLY A 187 -3.52 7.14 -7.20
N HIS A 188 -3.84 8.35 -6.78
CA HIS A 188 -4.32 9.42 -7.66
C HIS A 188 -3.61 10.73 -7.37
N TRP A 189 -2.82 11.20 -8.31
CA TRP A 189 -2.13 12.47 -8.24
C TRP A 189 -2.39 13.29 -9.48
N ASN A 190 -2.66 14.58 -9.31
CA ASN A 190 -2.88 15.51 -10.41
C ASN A 190 -1.97 16.71 -10.26
N PHE A 191 -1.12 16.91 -11.26
CA PHE A 191 -0.25 18.07 -11.34
C PHE A 191 -0.35 18.70 -12.74
N GLY A 192 -0.58 20.00 -12.77
CA GLY A 192 -0.72 20.73 -14.02
C GLY A 192 -1.91 20.27 -14.89
N GLY A 193 -3.01 19.81 -14.26
CA GLY A 193 -4.19 19.30 -14.98
C GLY A 193 -4.05 17.90 -15.58
N LYS A 194 -2.93 17.21 -15.32
CA LYS A 194 -2.68 15.84 -15.78
C LYS A 194 -2.57 14.89 -14.60
N ASN A 195 -3.17 13.72 -14.73
CA ASN A 195 -3.09 12.65 -13.75
C ASN A 195 -1.81 11.85 -13.94
N LEU A 196 -1.07 11.64 -12.85
CA LEU A 196 0.05 10.70 -12.83
C LEU A 196 -0.49 9.27 -12.89
N LYS A 197 0.24 8.41 -13.60
CA LYS A 197 -0.06 6.97 -13.66
C LYS A 197 0.59 6.28 -12.47
N VAL A 198 -0.21 5.74 -11.56
CA VAL A 198 0.27 5.04 -10.37
C VAL A 198 -0.06 3.56 -10.48
N PHE A 199 0.95 2.72 -10.32
CA PHE A 199 0.83 1.26 -10.46
C PHE A 199 1.37 0.56 -9.23
N SER A 200 0.58 -0.35 -8.69
CA SER A 200 1.04 -1.26 -7.64
C SER A 200 0.33 -2.61 -7.77
N SER A 201 1.02 -3.70 -7.51
CA SER A 201 0.39 -5.01 -7.41
C SER A 201 -0.67 -5.07 -6.30
N GLN A 202 -0.56 -4.21 -5.29
CA GLN A 202 -1.51 -4.11 -4.19
C GLN A 202 -2.82 -3.45 -4.63
N PHE A 203 -2.77 -2.53 -5.59
CA PHE A 203 -3.97 -1.90 -6.15
C PHE A 203 -4.82 -2.92 -6.91
N ILE A 204 -4.18 -3.84 -7.64
CA ILE A 204 -4.89 -4.95 -8.30
C ILE A 204 -5.67 -5.77 -7.26
N LEU A 205 -5.06 -6.06 -6.11
CA LEU A 205 -5.70 -6.79 -5.03
C LEU A 205 -6.93 -6.04 -4.47
N SER A 206 -6.78 -4.75 -4.27
CA SER A 206 -7.85 -3.85 -3.84
C SER A 206 -8.99 -3.81 -4.85
N ASP A 207 -8.68 -3.67 -6.15
CA ASP A 207 -9.67 -3.62 -7.23
C ASP A 207 -10.42 -4.95 -7.37
N VAL A 208 -9.74 -6.08 -7.24
CA VAL A 208 -10.35 -7.42 -7.22
C VAL A 208 -11.37 -7.53 -6.08
N ILE A 209 -11.02 -7.13 -4.86
CA ILE A 209 -11.96 -7.19 -3.73
C ILE A 209 -13.16 -6.27 -3.95
N ARG A 210 -12.95 -5.07 -4.47
CA ARG A 210 -14.07 -4.15 -4.79
C ARG A 210 -14.99 -4.74 -5.84
N ALA A 211 -14.43 -5.31 -6.91
CA ALA A 211 -15.20 -5.97 -7.97
C ALA A 211 -15.97 -7.17 -7.42
N VAL A 212 -15.32 -8.06 -6.68
CA VAL A 212 -15.96 -9.24 -6.09
C VAL A 212 -17.10 -8.85 -5.15
N LYS A 213 -16.93 -7.84 -4.29
CA LYS A 213 -18.01 -7.36 -3.41
C LYS A 213 -19.18 -6.82 -4.20
N ALA A 214 -18.93 -6.02 -5.24
CA ALA A 214 -19.99 -5.45 -6.08
C ALA A 214 -20.73 -6.53 -6.88
N ASP A 215 -19.99 -7.49 -7.43
CA ASP A 215 -20.55 -8.55 -8.24
C ASP A 215 -21.26 -9.61 -7.41
N ALA A 216 -20.81 -9.92 -6.19
CA ALA A 216 -21.47 -10.86 -5.29
C ALA A 216 -22.92 -10.46 -5.02
N VAL A 217 -23.19 -9.17 -4.77
CA VAL A 217 -24.56 -8.67 -4.55
C VAL A 217 -25.40 -8.79 -5.82
N LYS A 218 -24.85 -8.41 -6.98
CA LYS A 218 -25.55 -8.52 -8.26
C LYS A 218 -25.87 -9.98 -8.58
N MET A 219 -24.90 -10.87 -8.43
CA MET A 219 -25.07 -12.31 -8.67
C MET A 219 -26.12 -12.92 -7.75
N ALA A 220 -26.13 -12.57 -6.46
CA ALA A 220 -27.14 -13.04 -5.51
C ALA A 220 -28.57 -12.62 -5.96
N ILE A 221 -28.75 -11.40 -6.42
CA ILE A 221 -30.03 -10.91 -6.94
C ILE A 221 -30.43 -11.67 -8.22
N VAL A 222 -29.50 -11.84 -9.16
CA VAL A 222 -29.76 -12.56 -10.42
C VAL A 222 -30.14 -14.01 -10.14
N VAL A 223 -29.38 -14.71 -9.28
CA VAL A 223 -29.70 -16.10 -8.91
C VAL A 223 -31.06 -16.21 -8.25
N LEU A 224 -31.40 -15.31 -7.33
CA LEU A 224 -32.71 -15.28 -6.68
C LEU A 224 -33.84 -15.11 -7.70
N LEU A 225 -33.70 -14.16 -8.64
CA LEU A 225 -34.67 -13.92 -9.71
C LEU A 225 -34.83 -15.15 -10.61
N VAL A 226 -33.75 -15.78 -11.03
CA VAL A 226 -33.77 -17.00 -11.86
C VAL A 226 -34.48 -18.15 -11.12
N VAL A 227 -34.19 -18.34 -9.84
CA VAL A 227 -34.84 -19.39 -9.03
C VAL A 227 -36.36 -19.12 -8.91
N ILE A 228 -36.75 -17.87 -8.65
CA ILE A 228 -38.18 -17.49 -8.60
C ILE A 228 -38.88 -17.76 -9.98
N LEU A 229 -38.19 -17.40 -11.06
CA LEU A 229 -38.71 -17.62 -12.42
C LEU A 229 -38.92 -19.13 -12.70
N ILE A 230 -37.92 -19.97 -12.32
CA ILE A 230 -38.06 -21.43 -12.42
C ILE A 230 -39.28 -21.93 -11.60
N LEU A 231 -39.44 -21.42 -10.37
CA LEU A 231 -40.61 -21.78 -9.54
C LEU A 231 -41.92 -21.40 -10.19
N VAL A 232 -42.00 -20.21 -10.82
CA VAL A 232 -43.21 -19.78 -11.55
C VAL A 232 -43.59 -20.74 -12.67
N PHE A 233 -42.62 -21.14 -13.49
CA PHE A 233 -42.83 -22.08 -14.57
C PHE A 233 -43.14 -23.49 -14.10
N SER A 234 -42.52 -23.94 -13.00
CA SER A 234 -42.66 -25.31 -12.49
C SER A 234 -44.01 -25.51 -11.76
N LEU A 235 -44.41 -24.58 -10.89
CA LEU A 235 -45.55 -24.77 -9.99
C LEU A 235 -46.89 -24.30 -10.56
N ARG A 236 -46.91 -23.49 -11.61
CA ARG A 236 -48.09 -22.97 -12.29
C ARG A 236 -49.20 -22.34 -11.40
N ASN A 237 -48.99 -22.33 -10.09
CA ASN A 237 -49.90 -21.77 -9.09
C ASN A 237 -49.20 -20.71 -8.26
N ILE A 238 -49.64 -19.47 -8.36
CA ILE A 238 -48.98 -18.33 -7.72
C ILE A 238 -48.87 -18.47 -6.19
N ARG A 239 -49.87 -19.10 -5.53
CA ARG A 239 -49.81 -19.32 -4.08
C ARG A 239 -48.69 -20.25 -3.70
N GLN A 240 -48.47 -21.32 -4.48
CA GLN A 240 -47.35 -22.25 -4.26
C GLN A 240 -46.01 -21.60 -4.51
N VAL A 241 -45.91 -20.75 -5.55
CA VAL A 241 -44.72 -19.96 -5.84
C VAL A 241 -44.37 -19.05 -4.67
N VAL A 242 -45.34 -18.29 -4.13
CA VAL A 242 -45.15 -17.39 -3.00
C VAL A 242 -44.66 -18.16 -1.77
N VAL A 243 -45.32 -19.29 -1.44
CA VAL A 243 -44.90 -20.10 -0.29
C VAL A 243 -43.47 -20.63 -0.45
N ALA A 244 -43.16 -21.19 -1.62
CA ALA A 244 -41.79 -21.70 -1.89
C ALA A 244 -40.74 -20.61 -1.89
N SER A 245 -41.02 -19.45 -2.50
CA SER A 245 -40.10 -18.28 -2.49
C SER A 245 -39.90 -17.73 -1.09
N THR A 246 -40.93 -17.67 -0.27
CA THR A 246 -40.84 -17.24 1.13
C THR A 246 -39.96 -18.18 1.93
N ALA A 247 -40.16 -19.50 1.75
CA ALA A 247 -39.29 -20.49 2.42
C ALA A 247 -37.82 -20.36 2.01
N LEU A 248 -37.56 -20.14 0.73
CA LEU A 248 -36.22 -19.89 0.19
C LEU A 248 -35.57 -18.65 0.82
N ILE A 249 -36.29 -17.52 0.85
CA ILE A 249 -35.79 -16.26 1.42
C ILE A 249 -35.51 -16.42 2.92
N ILE A 250 -36.42 -17.06 3.66
CA ILE A 250 -36.22 -17.33 5.08
C ILE A 250 -35.00 -18.23 5.32
N GLY A 251 -34.84 -19.28 4.52
CA GLY A 251 -33.67 -20.16 4.59
C GLY A 251 -32.34 -19.42 4.31
N LEU A 252 -32.36 -18.48 3.37
CA LEU A 252 -31.20 -17.65 3.05
C LEU A 252 -30.89 -16.69 4.21
N ILE A 253 -31.90 -16.07 4.83
CA ILE A 253 -31.74 -15.22 6.03
C ILE A 253 -31.18 -16.04 7.19
N TRP A 254 -31.65 -17.26 7.39
CA TRP A 254 -31.17 -18.14 8.47
C TRP A 254 -29.71 -18.55 8.24
N SER A 255 -29.35 -18.94 7.02
CA SER A 255 -27.96 -19.31 6.71
C SER A 255 -27.00 -18.14 6.92
N MET A 256 -27.37 -16.95 6.46
CA MET A 256 -26.56 -15.74 6.69
C MET A 256 -26.49 -15.40 8.20
N GLY A 257 -27.61 -15.46 8.90
CA GLY A 257 -27.65 -15.21 10.35
C GLY A 257 -26.82 -16.22 11.14
N LEU A 258 -26.84 -17.50 10.77
CA LEU A 258 -26.01 -18.53 11.40
C LEU A 258 -24.51 -18.24 11.20
N LEU A 259 -24.11 -17.84 9.99
CA LEU A 259 -22.74 -17.41 9.72
C LEU A 259 -22.34 -16.20 10.58
N GLY A 260 -23.24 -15.22 10.73
CA GLY A 260 -23.02 -14.06 11.60
C GLY A 260 -22.88 -14.45 13.07
N ILE A 261 -23.70 -15.39 13.55
CA ILE A 261 -23.60 -15.95 14.93
C ILE A 261 -22.26 -16.66 15.13
N ILE A 262 -21.86 -17.49 14.16
CA ILE A 262 -20.57 -18.18 14.21
C ILE A 262 -19.44 -17.16 14.28
N ASN A 263 -19.42 -16.16 13.40
CA ASN A 263 -18.40 -15.11 13.41
C ASN A 263 -18.36 -14.35 14.74
N PHE A 264 -19.53 -13.95 15.26
CA PHE A 264 -19.64 -13.27 16.56
C PHE A 264 -19.09 -14.15 17.69
N THR A 265 -19.53 -15.41 17.78
CA THR A 265 -19.15 -16.33 18.86
C THR A 265 -17.65 -16.62 18.85
N ILE A 266 -17.09 -16.78 17.67
CA ILE A 266 -15.71 -17.13 17.47
C ILE A 266 -14.82 -15.87 17.60
N GLY A 267 -15.27 -14.69 17.15
CA GLY A 267 -14.59 -13.40 17.34
C GLY A 267 -14.40 -13.02 18.81
N LEU A 268 -15.34 -13.40 19.69
CA LEU A 268 -15.19 -13.24 21.14
C LEU A 268 -14.12 -14.16 21.76
N GLY A 269 -13.78 -15.26 21.09
CA GLY A 269 -12.85 -16.28 21.61
C GLY A 269 -11.37 -16.03 21.33
N HIS A 270 -10.97 -14.88 20.76
CA HIS A 270 -9.56 -14.56 20.41
C HIS A 270 -8.85 -15.61 19.52
N ILE A 271 -9.59 -16.53 18.94
CA ILE A 271 -9.04 -17.49 17.98
C ILE A 271 -9.20 -16.81 16.63
N GLY A 272 -8.07 -16.43 15.98
CA GLY A 272 -8.04 -15.76 14.68
C GLY A 272 -8.84 -16.55 13.65
N ILE A 273 -10.08 -16.11 13.42
CA ILE A 273 -11.03 -16.91 12.67
C ILE A 273 -11.32 -16.27 11.35
N TYR A 274 -11.21 -17.13 10.45
CA TYR A 274 -11.57 -17.18 9.07
C TYR A 274 -12.91 -16.47 8.84
N ASN A 275 -12.84 -15.23 8.41
CA ASN A 275 -13.98 -14.58 7.82
C ASN A 275 -14.46 -15.48 6.69
N VAL A 276 -15.72 -15.87 6.73
CA VAL A 276 -16.26 -16.79 5.75
C VAL A 276 -16.30 -16.07 4.41
N VAL A 277 -15.46 -16.51 3.49
CA VAL A 277 -15.62 -16.14 2.10
C VAL A 277 -16.89 -16.83 1.62
N VAL A 278 -17.99 -16.10 1.55
CA VAL A 278 -19.14 -16.52 0.78
C VAL A 278 -18.74 -16.40 -0.68
N ILE A 279 -18.04 -17.42 -1.19
CA ILE A 279 -17.91 -17.62 -2.62
C ILE A 279 -19.26 -18.17 -3.03
N PRO A 280 -20.05 -17.45 -3.82
CA PRO A 280 -21.21 -18.06 -4.46
C PRO A 280 -20.65 -19.17 -5.36
N ALA A 281 -20.91 -20.43 -4.98
CA ALA A 281 -20.65 -21.58 -5.83
C ALA A 281 -21.67 -21.61 -6.97
#